data_136585d9cc8a3fd124a9ea59f14bc70d
#
_entry.id   136585d9cc8a3fd124a9ea59f14bc70d
#
_cell.length_a   1.000
_cell.length_b   1.000
_cell.length_c   1.000
_cell.angle_alpha   90.00
_cell.angle_beta   90.00
_cell.angle_gamma   90.00
#
_symmetry.space_group_name_H-M   'P 1'
#
loop_
_entity.id
_entity.type
_entity.pdbx_description
1 polymer ?
#
loop_
_entity_poly.entity_id
_entity_poly.type
_entity_poly.pdbx_seq_one_letter_code
_entity_poly.pdbx_strand_id
1 'polypeptide(L)'
;MTVEAALEQARVRYGPLEALHGVDLVFPAGAVTVLLGRNGSGRTSVLHALAGVVRLAAGRVVWRGRDVTGLGVHRRVRLGLTLVPAERAVFASLTVAEHLGLGGAPAAEALALFPELTALLPRPAGTLSGGQQQLVAVARALTARPGLLLLDEPDRGLAPAVTARLHAHLLATAATEGRAVVLTAQSLPRSLTGAAVVHVLHRGEVGFSGEPSELRRRPAGAW
;
A
#
# COMPACT_ATOMS: atom_id res chain seq x y z
N MET A 1 7.20 3.22 19.48
CA MET A 1 7.19 3.19 17.99
C MET A 1 6.96 4.61 17.50
N THR A 2 7.75 5.08 16.52
CA THR A 2 7.57 6.41 15.93
C THR A 2 6.44 6.34 14.91
N VAL A 3 5.53 7.33 14.93
CA VAL A 3 4.44 7.44 13.94
C VAL A 3 4.99 8.06 12.65
N GLU A 4 4.90 7.34 11.54
CA GLU A 4 5.27 7.89 10.22
C GLU A 4 4.14 8.72 9.63
N ALA A 5 2.92 8.16 9.61
CA ALA A 5 1.74 8.85 9.13
C ALA A 5 0.50 8.55 9.99
N ALA A 6 -0.47 9.43 9.95
CA ALA A 6 -1.76 9.24 10.60
C ALA A 6 -2.90 9.89 9.79
N LEU A 7 -4.07 9.31 9.89
CA LEU A 7 -5.35 9.95 9.59
C LEU A 7 -6.02 10.29 10.92
N GLU A 8 -6.48 11.52 11.08
CA GLU A 8 -7.14 11.98 12.28
C GLU A 8 -8.52 12.53 11.91
N GLN A 9 -9.58 11.89 12.45
CA GLN A 9 -10.99 12.19 12.18
C GLN A 9 -11.29 12.33 10.68
N ALA A 10 -10.62 11.48 9.86
CA ALA A 10 -10.62 11.61 8.42
C ALA A 10 -11.96 11.18 7.81
N ARG A 11 -12.60 12.10 7.08
CA ARG A 11 -13.82 11.87 6.30
C ARG A 11 -13.51 11.99 4.82
N VAL A 12 -13.95 11.00 4.05
CA VAL A 12 -13.80 10.98 2.59
C VAL A 12 -15.18 10.82 1.95
N ARG A 13 -15.46 11.64 0.93
CA ARG A 13 -16.71 11.58 0.18
C ARG A 13 -16.44 11.53 -1.33
N TYR A 14 -17.21 10.72 -2.02
CA TYR A 14 -17.28 10.65 -3.49
C TYR A 14 -18.71 11.06 -3.92
N GLY A 15 -18.88 12.34 -4.23
CA GLY A 15 -20.22 12.89 -4.44
C GLY A 15 -21.09 12.74 -3.18
N PRO A 16 -22.29 12.12 -3.28
CA PRO A 16 -23.16 11.91 -2.12
C PRO A 16 -22.70 10.77 -1.19
N LEU A 17 -21.82 9.87 -1.67
CA LEU A 17 -21.36 8.71 -0.92
C LEU A 17 -20.23 9.11 0.02
N GLU A 18 -20.41 8.87 1.33
CA GLU A 18 -19.34 8.95 2.32
C GLU A 18 -18.65 7.59 2.43
N ALA A 19 -17.35 7.55 2.16
CA ALA A 19 -16.53 6.34 2.12
C ALA A 19 -15.69 6.14 3.39
N LEU A 20 -15.41 7.22 4.13
CA LEU A 20 -14.78 7.18 5.46
C LEU A 20 -15.54 8.13 6.40
N HIS A 21 -15.88 7.65 7.59
CA HIS A 21 -16.82 8.27 8.52
C HIS A 21 -16.11 8.88 9.75
N GLY A 22 -14.96 9.56 9.57
CA GLY A 22 -14.21 10.15 10.68
C GLY A 22 -13.30 9.12 11.34
N VAL A 23 -12.44 8.49 10.53
CA VAL A 23 -11.53 7.45 11.01
C VAL A 23 -10.24 8.02 11.59
N ASP A 24 -9.78 7.38 12.67
CA ASP A 24 -8.46 7.58 13.26
C ASP A 24 -7.60 6.35 13.00
N LEU A 25 -6.50 6.53 12.26
CA LEU A 25 -5.59 5.45 11.87
C LEU A 25 -4.14 5.91 12.01
N VAL A 26 -3.30 5.06 12.58
CA VAL A 26 -1.87 5.33 12.79
C VAL A 26 -1.04 4.32 12.01
N PHE A 27 -0.01 4.81 11.31
CA PHE A 27 0.91 4.04 10.50
C PHE A 27 2.33 4.23 11.03
N PRO A 28 2.89 3.22 11.74
CA PRO A 28 4.20 3.33 12.35
C PRO A 28 5.34 3.28 11.32
N ALA A 29 6.42 4.00 11.61
CA ALA A 29 7.69 3.83 10.92
C ALA A 29 8.30 2.46 11.24
N GLY A 30 9.03 1.89 10.29
CA GLY A 30 9.70 0.61 10.48
C GLY A 30 8.77 -0.60 10.55
N ALA A 31 7.53 -0.46 10.07
CA ALA A 31 6.52 -1.49 10.20
C ALA A 31 5.69 -1.66 8.92
N VAL A 32 5.11 -2.86 8.78
CA VAL A 32 4.07 -3.14 7.80
C VAL A 32 2.71 -3.04 8.49
N THR A 33 1.85 -2.16 8.01
CA THR A 33 0.45 -2.05 8.44
C THR A 33 -0.45 -2.70 7.41
N VAL A 34 -1.36 -3.56 7.85
CA VAL A 34 -2.34 -4.23 6.98
C VAL A 34 -3.73 -3.67 7.22
N LEU A 35 -4.32 -3.09 6.16
CA LEU A 35 -5.71 -2.65 6.15
C LEU A 35 -6.59 -3.79 5.66
N LEU A 36 -7.38 -4.36 6.52
CA LEU A 36 -8.29 -5.47 6.22
C LEU A 36 -9.73 -4.99 6.01
N GLY A 37 -10.48 -5.73 5.22
CA GLY A 37 -11.91 -5.49 5.03
C GLY A 37 -12.41 -6.04 3.69
N ARG A 38 -13.73 -6.12 3.54
CA ARG A 38 -14.38 -6.52 2.28
C ARG A 38 -14.34 -5.40 1.25
N ASN A 39 -14.70 -5.70 0.01
CA ASN A 39 -14.87 -4.68 -1.03
C ASN A 39 -15.89 -3.63 -0.56
N GLY A 40 -15.57 -2.35 -0.81
CA GLY A 40 -16.39 -1.22 -0.33
C GLY A 40 -16.20 -0.85 1.15
N SER A 41 -15.28 -1.49 1.88
CA SER A 41 -15.03 -1.17 3.30
C SER A 41 -14.34 0.17 3.54
N GLY A 42 -13.76 0.81 2.52
CA GLY A 42 -13.03 2.08 2.64
C GLY A 42 -11.49 1.97 2.59
N ARG A 43 -10.91 0.76 2.45
CA ARG A 43 -9.45 0.53 2.42
C ARG A 43 -8.73 1.40 1.37
N THR A 44 -9.18 1.35 0.10
CA THR A 44 -8.64 2.18 -0.99
C THR A 44 -8.78 3.68 -0.69
N SER A 45 -9.89 4.09 -0.05
CA SER A 45 -10.10 5.49 0.34
C SER A 45 -9.10 5.96 1.40
N VAL A 46 -8.69 5.08 2.32
CA VAL A 46 -7.59 5.34 3.27
C VAL A 46 -6.28 5.59 2.51
N LEU A 47 -5.90 4.70 1.58
CA LEU A 47 -4.67 4.90 0.78
C LEU A 47 -4.74 6.18 -0.06
N HIS A 48 -5.89 6.45 -0.69
CA HIS A 48 -6.10 7.66 -1.48
C HIS A 48 -6.04 8.95 -0.63
N ALA A 49 -6.56 8.92 0.59
CA ALA A 49 -6.46 10.03 1.53
C ALA A 49 -4.99 10.27 1.93
N LEU A 50 -4.25 9.22 2.30
CA LEU A 50 -2.82 9.30 2.61
C LEU A 50 -1.99 9.79 1.43
N ALA A 51 -2.29 9.35 0.22
CA ALA A 51 -1.58 9.77 -1.00
C ALA A 51 -1.97 11.18 -1.49
N GLY A 52 -3.08 11.75 -1.03
CA GLY A 52 -3.61 13.01 -1.52
C GLY A 52 -4.29 12.90 -2.89
N VAL A 53 -4.70 11.69 -3.28
CA VAL A 53 -5.51 11.42 -4.49
C VAL A 53 -6.94 11.93 -4.29
N VAL A 54 -7.47 11.81 -3.08
CA VAL A 54 -8.77 12.34 -2.68
C VAL A 54 -8.58 13.41 -1.60
N ARG A 55 -9.37 14.48 -1.66
CA ARG A 55 -9.43 15.49 -0.60
C ARG A 55 -10.30 14.98 0.54
N LEU A 56 -9.87 15.24 1.77
CA LEU A 56 -10.71 15.00 2.93
C LEU A 56 -11.88 15.99 2.95
N ALA A 57 -13.06 15.49 3.31
CA ALA A 57 -14.24 16.34 3.61
C ALA A 57 -14.13 16.96 5.01
N ALA A 58 -13.45 16.25 5.95
CA ALA A 58 -13.09 16.72 7.28
C ALA A 58 -11.91 15.90 7.83
N GLY A 59 -11.32 16.35 8.93
CA GLY A 59 -10.14 15.73 9.53
C GLY A 59 -8.84 16.14 8.87
N ARG A 60 -7.76 15.42 9.18
CA ARG A 60 -6.43 15.75 8.66
C ARG A 60 -5.56 14.53 8.39
N VAL A 61 -4.56 14.72 7.53
CA VAL A 61 -3.47 13.78 7.25
C VAL A 61 -2.20 14.35 7.87
N VAL A 62 -1.62 13.62 8.80
CA VAL A 62 -0.35 13.97 9.43
C VAL A 62 0.73 13.04 8.89
N TRP A 63 1.89 13.56 8.52
CA TRP A 63 3.06 12.80 8.08
C TRP A 63 4.32 13.35 8.74
N ARG A 64 5.02 12.49 9.48
CA ARG A 64 6.21 12.88 10.29
C ARG A 64 5.94 14.11 11.16
N GLY A 65 4.77 14.11 11.81
CA GLY A 65 4.34 15.20 12.69
C GLY A 65 3.89 16.49 12.00
N ARG A 66 3.85 16.53 10.65
CA ARG A 66 3.41 17.69 9.88
C ARG A 66 2.06 17.45 9.25
N ASP A 67 1.19 18.45 9.30
CA ASP A 67 -0.07 18.43 8.56
C ASP A 67 0.21 18.56 7.06
N VAL A 68 -0.16 17.53 6.31
CA VAL A 68 -0.03 17.46 4.84
C VAL A 68 -1.38 17.43 4.14
N THR A 69 -2.47 17.71 4.84
CA THR A 69 -3.85 17.62 4.33
C THR A 69 -4.04 18.41 3.04
N GLY A 70 -3.52 19.63 2.99
CA GLY A 70 -3.59 20.49 1.80
C GLY A 70 -2.64 20.14 0.66
N LEU A 71 -1.72 19.17 0.84
CA LEU A 71 -0.76 18.80 -0.20
C LEU A 71 -1.36 17.79 -1.17
N GLY A 72 -1.30 18.09 -2.47
CA GLY A 72 -1.66 17.16 -3.53
C GLY A 72 -0.61 16.06 -3.74
N VAL A 73 -0.99 15.04 -4.55
CA VAL A 73 -0.20 13.82 -4.81
C VAL A 73 1.27 14.10 -5.12
N HIS A 74 1.57 14.95 -6.11
CA HIS A 74 2.93 15.20 -6.56
C HIS A 74 3.84 15.79 -5.46
N ARG A 75 3.28 16.60 -4.55
CA ARG A 75 4.04 17.13 -3.40
C ARG A 75 4.33 16.05 -2.39
N ARG A 76 3.37 15.15 -2.11
CA ARG A 76 3.59 14.01 -1.21
C ARG A 76 4.58 13.00 -1.80
N VAL A 77 4.55 12.77 -3.12
CA VAL A 77 5.56 11.94 -3.81
C VAL A 77 6.96 12.53 -3.63
N ARG A 78 7.14 13.86 -3.76
CA ARG A 78 8.43 14.51 -3.51
C ARG A 78 8.91 14.41 -2.05
N LEU A 79 8.00 14.22 -1.11
CA LEU A 79 8.35 13.94 0.29
C LEU A 79 8.73 12.48 0.53
N GLY A 80 8.63 11.60 -0.49
CA GLY A 80 9.00 10.20 -0.42
C GLY A 80 7.84 9.24 -0.21
N LEU A 81 6.61 9.59 -0.67
CA LEU A 81 5.47 8.69 -0.73
C LEU A 81 5.40 8.01 -2.09
N THR A 82 5.08 6.70 -2.10
CA THR A 82 4.72 5.98 -3.33
C THR A 82 3.41 5.23 -3.12
N LEU A 83 2.51 5.30 -4.09
CA LEU A 83 1.26 4.54 -4.15
C LEU A 83 1.28 3.60 -5.35
N VAL A 84 1.01 2.32 -5.11
CA VAL A 84 0.66 1.33 -6.14
C VAL A 84 -0.83 1.07 -6.05
N PRO A 85 -1.64 1.50 -7.03
CA PRO A 85 -3.07 1.23 -7.06
C PRO A 85 -3.34 -0.23 -7.47
N ALA A 86 -4.52 -0.76 -7.12
CA ALA A 86 -4.94 -2.11 -7.47
C ALA A 86 -5.14 -2.31 -9.00
N GLU A 87 -5.39 -1.23 -9.73
CA GLU A 87 -5.63 -1.27 -11.16
C GLU A 87 -4.91 -0.14 -11.89
N ARG A 88 -4.63 -0.32 -13.19
CA ARG A 88 -3.97 0.68 -14.05
C ARG A 88 -2.62 1.18 -13.51
N ALA A 89 -1.88 0.28 -12.87
CA ALA A 89 -0.62 0.62 -12.21
C ALA A 89 0.58 0.76 -13.18
N VAL A 90 0.39 0.45 -14.49
CA VAL A 90 1.44 0.51 -15.51
C VAL A 90 1.06 1.44 -16.67
N PHE A 91 2.07 1.99 -17.33
CA PHE A 91 1.94 2.69 -18.61
C PHE A 91 2.01 1.66 -19.74
N ALA A 92 0.91 1.42 -20.43
CA ALA A 92 0.77 0.31 -21.37
C ALA A 92 1.80 0.31 -22.52
N SER A 93 2.24 1.50 -22.94
CA SER A 93 3.21 1.68 -24.03
C SER A 93 4.67 1.48 -23.63
N LEU A 94 4.99 1.61 -22.35
CA LEU A 94 6.37 1.42 -21.89
C LEU A 94 6.69 -0.07 -21.75
N THR A 95 7.92 -0.44 -22.06
CA THR A 95 8.47 -1.77 -21.76
C THR A 95 8.65 -1.98 -20.26
N VAL A 96 8.79 -3.23 -19.83
CA VAL A 96 9.10 -3.56 -18.44
C VAL A 96 10.43 -2.92 -18.01
N ALA A 97 11.44 -2.94 -18.88
CA ALA A 97 12.73 -2.31 -18.60
C ALA A 97 12.60 -0.80 -18.34
N GLU A 98 11.83 -0.09 -19.18
CA GLU A 98 11.56 1.34 -19.00
C GLU A 98 10.80 1.61 -17.72
N HIS A 99 9.82 0.75 -17.38
CA HIS A 99 9.09 0.84 -16.11
C HIS A 99 10.02 0.75 -14.90
N LEU A 100 10.91 -0.22 -14.88
CA LEU A 100 11.87 -0.38 -13.76
C LEU A 100 12.83 0.82 -13.68
N GLY A 101 13.21 1.39 -14.84
CA GLY A 101 14.04 2.60 -14.90
C GLY A 101 13.40 3.85 -14.28
N LEU A 102 12.07 3.92 -14.21
CA LEU A 102 11.37 5.04 -13.56
C LEU A 102 11.50 5.03 -12.02
N GLY A 103 11.91 3.92 -11.41
CA GLY A 103 12.01 3.79 -9.97
C GLY A 103 13.21 4.51 -9.33
N GLY A 104 14.25 4.80 -10.10
CA GLY A 104 15.44 5.54 -9.65
C GLY A 104 16.60 4.67 -9.15
N ALA A 105 16.35 3.47 -8.61
CA ALA A 105 17.39 2.49 -8.30
C ALA A 105 17.66 1.54 -9.50
N PRO A 106 18.81 0.84 -9.53
CA PRO A 106 19.11 -0.12 -10.59
C PRO A 106 18.04 -1.21 -10.72
N ALA A 107 17.60 -1.49 -11.95
CA ALA A 107 16.63 -2.55 -12.23
C ALA A 107 17.08 -3.92 -11.71
N ALA A 108 18.39 -4.15 -11.56
CA ALA A 108 18.96 -5.38 -11.02
C ALA A 108 18.41 -5.73 -9.62
N GLU A 109 18.10 -4.73 -8.77
CA GLU A 109 17.52 -4.97 -7.45
C GLU A 109 16.11 -5.59 -7.56
N ALA A 110 15.28 -5.05 -8.46
CA ALA A 110 13.96 -5.58 -8.72
C ALA A 110 14.02 -6.99 -9.36
N LEU A 111 14.97 -7.22 -10.26
CA LEU A 111 15.16 -8.53 -10.92
C LEU A 111 15.71 -9.59 -9.96
N ALA A 112 16.54 -9.21 -9.00
CA ALA A 112 16.99 -10.13 -7.95
C ALA A 112 15.82 -10.59 -7.08
N LEU A 113 14.88 -9.67 -6.78
CA LEU A 113 13.67 -9.99 -6.02
C LEU A 113 12.63 -10.73 -6.87
N PHE A 114 12.47 -10.35 -8.13
CA PHE A 114 11.48 -10.89 -9.06
C PHE A 114 12.13 -11.36 -10.38
N PRO A 115 12.85 -12.49 -10.37
CA PRO A 115 13.54 -13.02 -11.58
C PRO A 115 12.59 -13.28 -12.75
N GLU A 116 11.28 -13.49 -12.46
CA GLU A 116 10.23 -13.67 -13.47
C GLU A 116 10.11 -12.47 -14.44
N LEU A 117 10.54 -11.28 -14.01
CA LEU A 117 10.51 -10.08 -14.86
C LEU A 117 11.62 -10.08 -15.91
N THR A 118 12.70 -10.86 -15.75
CA THR A 118 13.85 -10.86 -16.66
C THR A 118 13.44 -11.17 -18.10
N ALA A 119 12.66 -12.22 -18.33
CA ALA A 119 12.18 -12.59 -19.66
C ALA A 119 11.15 -11.61 -20.24
N LEU A 120 10.60 -10.72 -19.41
CA LEU A 120 9.56 -9.75 -19.78
C LEU A 120 10.14 -8.37 -20.09
N LEU A 121 11.42 -8.12 -19.82
CA LEU A 121 12.04 -6.79 -19.93
C LEU A 121 11.77 -6.07 -21.26
N PRO A 122 11.87 -6.72 -22.44
CA PRO A 122 11.64 -6.04 -23.74
C PRO A 122 10.15 -5.88 -24.07
N ARG A 123 9.23 -6.47 -23.30
CA ARG A 123 7.82 -6.49 -23.62
C ARG A 123 7.12 -5.20 -23.17
N PRO A 124 6.23 -4.60 -23.99
CA PRO A 124 5.35 -3.53 -23.56
C PRO A 124 4.44 -4.01 -22.41
N ALA A 125 4.32 -3.20 -21.36
CA ALA A 125 3.58 -3.58 -20.16
C ALA A 125 2.09 -3.84 -20.43
N GLY A 126 1.50 -3.17 -21.44
CA GLY A 126 0.13 -3.40 -21.85
C GLY A 126 -0.16 -4.80 -22.42
N THR A 127 0.89 -5.57 -22.81
CA THR A 127 0.76 -6.94 -23.35
C THR A 127 0.87 -8.02 -22.26
N LEU A 128 1.10 -7.63 -21.03
CA LEU A 128 1.28 -8.52 -19.89
C LEU A 128 -0.06 -8.93 -19.28
N SER A 129 -0.09 -10.08 -18.60
CA SER A 129 -1.25 -10.45 -17.77
C SER A 129 -1.42 -9.45 -16.60
N GLY A 130 -2.62 -9.38 -16.02
CA GLY A 130 -2.90 -8.48 -14.89
C GLY A 130 -1.93 -8.69 -13.71
N GLY A 131 -1.64 -9.94 -13.35
CA GLY A 131 -0.66 -10.24 -12.30
C GLY A 131 0.78 -9.82 -12.66
N GLN A 132 1.19 -9.97 -13.93
CA GLN A 132 2.48 -9.48 -14.38
C GLN A 132 2.57 -7.95 -14.36
N GLN A 133 1.49 -7.25 -14.76
CA GLN A 133 1.41 -5.79 -14.66
C GLN A 133 1.51 -5.32 -13.20
N GLN A 134 0.81 -6.01 -12.30
CA GLN A 134 0.89 -5.73 -10.87
C GLN A 134 2.31 -5.92 -10.34
N LEU A 135 2.98 -7.00 -10.73
CA LEU A 135 4.36 -7.27 -10.34
C LEU A 135 5.32 -6.18 -10.83
N VAL A 136 5.18 -5.71 -12.08
CA VAL A 136 5.97 -4.60 -12.64
C VAL A 136 5.76 -3.31 -11.83
N ALA A 137 4.51 -2.99 -11.50
CA ALA A 137 4.18 -1.80 -10.72
C ALA A 137 4.77 -1.85 -9.30
N VAL A 138 4.65 -3.00 -8.62
CA VAL A 138 5.24 -3.22 -7.29
C VAL A 138 6.77 -3.14 -7.37
N ALA A 139 7.40 -3.81 -8.33
CA ALA A 139 8.85 -3.81 -8.53
C ALA A 139 9.38 -2.36 -8.72
N ARG A 140 8.73 -1.57 -9.58
CA ARG A 140 9.05 -0.15 -9.77
C ARG A 140 8.91 0.66 -8.47
N ALA A 141 7.86 0.42 -7.70
CA ALA A 141 7.62 1.13 -6.44
C ALA A 141 8.69 0.82 -5.39
N LEU A 142 9.17 -0.41 -5.33
CA LEU A 142 10.24 -0.83 -4.42
C LEU A 142 11.58 -0.17 -4.77
N THR A 143 11.91 -0.06 -6.07
CA THR A 143 13.14 0.61 -6.54
C THR A 143 13.14 2.13 -6.30
N ALA A 144 11.97 2.76 -6.12
CA ALA A 144 11.86 4.16 -5.72
C ALA A 144 12.28 4.43 -4.26
N ARG A 145 12.44 3.39 -3.44
CA ARG A 145 12.86 3.44 -2.02
C ARG A 145 12.07 4.48 -1.20
N PRO A 146 10.74 4.46 -1.23
CA PRO A 146 9.93 5.45 -0.52
C PRO A 146 10.03 5.30 0.99
N GLY A 147 9.88 6.42 1.73
CA GLY A 147 9.72 6.39 3.18
C GLY A 147 8.35 5.88 3.60
N LEU A 148 7.31 6.19 2.79
CA LEU A 148 5.94 5.68 2.97
C LEU A 148 5.48 4.99 1.69
N LEU A 149 5.34 3.67 1.74
CA LEU A 149 4.88 2.84 0.63
C LEU A 149 3.43 2.41 0.86
N LEU A 150 2.56 2.76 -0.07
CA LEU A 150 1.14 2.42 -0.07
C LEU A 150 0.86 1.42 -1.19
N LEU A 151 0.28 0.26 -0.86
CA LEU A 151 0.02 -0.83 -1.80
C LEU A 151 -1.45 -1.25 -1.71
N ASP A 152 -2.19 -1.08 -2.80
CA ASP A 152 -3.59 -1.53 -2.86
C ASP A 152 -3.66 -2.92 -3.50
N GLU A 153 -4.05 -3.93 -2.70
CA GLU A 153 -4.13 -5.34 -3.08
C GLU A 153 -2.88 -5.83 -3.87
N PRO A 154 -1.64 -5.67 -3.34
CA PRO A 154 -0.41 -5.87 -4.10
C PRO A 154 -0.18 -7.30 -4.56
N ASP A 155 -0.81 -8.27 -3.94
CA ASP A 155 -0.72 -9.71 -4.20
C ASP A 155 -1.77 -10.24 -5.20
N ARG A 156 -2.68 -9.36 -5.66
CA ARG A 156 -3.74 -9.74 -6.59
C ARG A 156 -3.19 -10.29 -7.90
N GLY A 157 -3.54 -11.54 -8.21
CA GLY A 157 -3.12 -12.24 -9.43
C GLY A 157 -1.67 -12.69 -9.45
N LEU A 158 -0.96 -12.61 -8.32
CA LEU A 158 0.39 -13.15 -8.17
C LEU A 158 0.35 -14.63 -7.75
N ALA A 159 1.36 -15.39 -8.18
CA ALA A 159 1.55 -16.75 -7.69
C ALA A 159 1.91 -16.75 -6.19
N PRO A 160 1.49 -17.77 -5.42
CA PRO A 160 1.75 -17.82 -3.98
C PRO A 160 3.20 -17.64 -3.57
N ALA A 161 4.15 -18.21 -4.33
CA ALA A 161 5.58 -18.07 -4.07
C ALA A 161 6.08 -16.62 -4.27
N VAL A 162 5.55 -15.92 -5.27
CA VAL A 162 5.86 -14.49 -5.53
C VAL A 162 5.30 -13.62 -4.43
N THR A 163 4.06 -13.87 -4.02
CA THR A 163 3.41 -13.19 -2.89
C THR A 163 4.20 -13.37 -1.60
N ALA A 164 4.61 -14.59 -1.27
CA ALA A 164 5.40 -14.85 -0.06
C ALA A 164 6.73 -14.09 -0.08
N ARG A 165 7.42 -14.06 -1.23
CA ARG A 165 8.67 -13.34 -1.43
C ARG A 165 8.50 -11.83 -1.31
N LEU A 166 7.43 -11.27 -1.90
CA LEU A 166 7.06 -9.86 -1.75
C LEU A 166 6.85 -9.51 -0.27
N HIS A 167 6.01 -10.28 0.44
CA HIS A 167 5.70 -10.00 1.84
C HIS A 167 6.95 -10.09 2.73
N ALA A 168 7.81 -11.09 2.52
CA ALA A 168 9.08 -11.22 3.24
C ALA A 168 9.98 -10.00 3.00
N HIS A 169 10.07 -9.51 1.75
CA HIS A 169 10.82 -8.31 1.41
C HIS A 169 10.25 -7.04 2.07
N LEU A 170 8.92 -6.87 2.06
CA LEU A 170 8.27 -5.73 2.71
C LEU A 170 8.53 -5.70 4.22
N LEU A 171 8.43 -6.85 4.90
CA LEU A 171 8.73 -6.96 6.32
C LEU A 171 10.20 -6.66 6.62
N ALA A 172 11.12 -7.24 5.84
CA ALA A 172 12.55 -7.02 6.02
C ALA A 172 12.94 -5.56 5.82
N THR A 173 12.52 -4.94 4.71
CA THR A 173 12.87 -3.54 4.40
C THR A 173 12.20 -2.54 5.35
N ALA A 174 10.98 -2.80 5.81
CA ALA A 174 10.36 -2.00 6.85
C ALA A 174 11.24 -2.01 8.12
N ALA A 175 11.60 -3.19 8.62
CA ALA A 175 12.37 -3.33 9.85
C ALA A 175 13.79 -2.77 9.75
N THR A 176 14.51 -3.01 8.64
CA THR A 176 15.94 -2.65 8.49
C THR A 176 16.16 -1.21 8.02
N GLU A 177 15.25 -0.66 7.23
CA GLU A 177 15.39 0.66 6.62
C GLU A 177 14.46 1.72 7.24
N GLY A 178 13.67 1.34 8.25
CA GLY A 178 12.74 2.24 8.94
C GLY A 178 11.55 2.69 8.10
N ARG A 179 11.27 2.02 6.96
CA ARG A 179 10.16 2.39 6.07
C ARG A 179 8.81 2.06 6.68
N ALA A 180 7.82 2.90 6.43
CA ALA A 180 6.43 2.54 6.69
C ALA A 180 5.82 1.95 5.43
N VAL A 181 5.21 0.78 5.57
CA VAL A 181 4.48 0.11 4.49
C VAL A 181 3.03 -0.05 4.92
N VAL A 182 2.11 0.39 4.08
CA VAL A 182 0.67 0.19 4.28
C VAL A 182 0.12 -0.58 3.09
N LEU A 183 -0.46 -1.74 3.34
CA LEU A 183 -1.08 -2.53 2.28
C LEU A 183 -2.52 -2.89 2.62
N THR A 184 -3.32 -3.09 1.60
CA THR A 184 -4.70 -3.56 1.74
C THR A 184 -4.80 -5.04 1.40
N ALA A 185 -5.66 -5.76 2.13
CA ALA A 185 -6.01 -7.15 1.85
C ALA A 185 -7.45 -7.45 2.29
N GLN A 186 -8.09 -8.48 1.72
CA GLN A 186 -9.42 -8.90 2.14
C GLN A 186 -9.38 -9.74 3.42
N SER A 187 -8.30 -10.48 3.61
CA SER A 187 -8.02 -11.28 4.81
C SER A 187 -6.53 -11.19 5.14
N LEU A 188 -6.18 -11.41 6.40
CA LEU A 188 -4.77 -11.34 6.82
C LEU A 188 -3.96 -12.49 6.20
N PRO A 189 -3.00 -12.19 5.31
CA PRO A 189 -2.13 -13.21 4.74
C PRO A 189 -1.27 -13.87 5.82
N ARG A 190 -1.09 -15.20 5.73
CA ARG A 190 -0.25 -15.93 6.70
C ARG A 190 1.19 -15.41 6.75
N SER A 191 1.72 -14.97 5.62
CA SER A 191 3.06 -14.40 5.46
C SER A 191 3.24 -13.01 6.11
N LEU A 192 2.14 -12.33 6.51
CA LEU A 192 2.16 -11.02 7.16
C LEU A 192 1.81 -11.08 8.65
N THR A 193 1.91 -12.25 9.25
CA THR A 193 1.62 -12.42 10.70
C THR A 193 2.61 -11.68 11.61
N GLY A 194 3.74 -11.23 11.07
CA GLY A 194 4.70 -10.34 11.72
C GLY A 194 4.46 -8.85 11.45
N ALA A 195 3.33 -8.47 10.83
CA ALA A 195 2.94 -7.07 10.68
C ALA A 195 2.75 -6.43 12.08
N ALA A 196 3.21 -5.20 12.23
CA ALA A 196 3.15 -4.52 13.53
C ALA A 196 1.73 -4.08 13.90
N VAL A 197 0.93 -3.69 12.89
CA VAL A 197 -0.44 -3.18 13.11
C VAL A 197 -1.39 -3.74 12.04
N VAL A 198 -2.59 -4.11 12.50
CA VAL A 198 -3.70 -4.46 11.62
C VAL A 198 -4.88 -3.55 11.94
N HIS A 199 -5.44 -2.92 10.92
CA HIS A 199 -6.71 -2.21 11.01
C HIS A 199 -7.76 -2.94 10.18
N VAL A 200 -8.92 -3.21 10.77
CA VAL A 200 -10.07 -3.76 10.05
C VAL A 200 -11.08 -2.66 9.80
N LEU A 201 -11.39 -2.44 8.52
CA LEU A 201 -12.40 -1.47 8.12
C LEU A 201 -13.70 -2.18 7.72
N HIS A 202 -14.81 -1.60 8.16
CA HIS A 202 -16.15 -2.01 7.78
C HIS A 202 -17.00 -0.78 7.48
N ARG A 203 -17.51 -0.69 6.25
CA ARG A 203 -18.38 0.43 5.81
C ARG A 203 -17.85 1.83 6.16
N GLY A 204 -16.55 2.05 5.97
CA GLY A 204 -15.95 3.36 6.22
C GLY A 204 -15.60 3.66 7.67
N GLU A 205 -15.74 2.70 8.58
CA GLU A 205 -15.39 2.81 9.99
C GLU A 205 -14.30 1.82 10.38
N VAL A 206 -13.58 2.10 11.47
CA VAL A 206 -12.56 1.21 12.03
C VAL A 206 -13.22 0.27 13.04
N GLY A 207 -13.36 -1.00 12.68
CA GLY A 207 -13.90 -2.04 13.56
C GLY A 207 -12.86 -2.63 14.52
N PHE A 208 -11.58 -2.58 14.14
CA PHE A 208 -10.48 -3.09 14.96
C PHE A 208 -9.17 -2.38 14.61
N SER A 209 -8.34 -2.15 15.60
CA SER A 209 -6.95 -1.74 15.49
C SER A 209 -6.14 -2.47 16.54
N GLY A 210 -5.06 -3.13 16.14
CA GLY A 210 -4.22 -3.89 17.09
C GLY A 210 -3.23 -4.80 16.38
N GLU A 211 -2.68 -5.76 17.13
CA GLU A 211 -1.74 -6.74 16.60
C GLU A 211 -2.44 -7.91 15.88
N PRO A 212 -1.74 -8.60 14.93
CA PRO A 212 -2.28 -9.79 14.27
C PRO A 212 -2.70 -10.90 15.24
N SER A 213 -2.02 -11.03 16.38
CA SER A 213 -2.29 -12.00 17.44
C SER A 213 -3.64 -11.74 18.12
N GLU A 214 -4.00 -10.47 18.33
CA GLU A 214 -5.27 -10.06 18.94
C GLU A 214 -6.43 -10.28 17.99
N LEU A 215 -6.22 -10.00 16.70
CA LEU A 215 -7.23 -10.23 15.66
C LEU A 215 -7.67 -11.70 15.61
N ARG A 216 -6.71 -12.63 15.75
CA ARG A 216 -6.98 -14.07 15.71
C ARG A 216 -7.80 -14.60 16.91
N ARG A 217 -7.80 -13.89 18.02
CA ARG A 217 -8.56 -14.25 19.23
C ARG A 217 -10.01 -13.81 19.16
N ARG A 218 -10.39 -12.96 18.20
CA ARG A 218 -11.76 -12.51 18.04
C ARG A 218 -12.60 -13.54 17.26
N PRO A 219 -13.88 -13.70 17.61
CA PRO A 219 -14.76 -14.61 16.87
C PRO A 219 -14.93 -14.12 15.41
N ALA A 220 -14.98 -15.08 14.47
CA ALA A 220 -15.24 -14.79 13.06
C ALA A 220 -16.60 -14.09 12.93
N GLY A 221 -16.63 -12.93 12.27
CA GLY A 221 -17.85 -12.14 12.06
C GLY A 221 -18.07 -10.97 13.05
N ALA A 222 -17.09 -10.65 13.88
CA ALA A 222 -17.17 -9.52 14.82
C ALA A 222 -17.04 -8.12 14.15
N TRP A 223 -17.04 -8.07 12.79
CA TRP A 223 -16.98 -6.85 11.96
C TRP A 223 -17.65 -7.00 10.59
#